data_726b6afd44682a85b38be0dc546b3d80
#
_entry.id   726b6afd44682a85b38be0dc546b3d80
#
_cell.length_a   1.000
_cell.length_b   1.000
_cell.length_c   1.000
_cell.angle_alpha   90.00
_cell.angle_beta   90.00
_cell.angle_gamma   90.00
#
_symmetry.space_group_name_H-M   'P 1'
#
loop_
_entity.id
_entity.type
_entity.pdbx_description
1 polymer ?
#
loop_
_entity_poly.entity_id
_entity_poly.type
_entity_poly.pdbx_seq_one_letter_code
_entity_poly.pdbx_strand_id
1 'polypeptide(L)'
;MTFVIVGGGATGIELSGALAEMKKFVLPQDYPDLDMNLMRIILVDGAPRLLSAFSEKSSEEVANYLLKRDVEIITSVQVTNYENGTMTLSDNSTLETMNVFWVAGVRANSIEGLAKEAYGPGNRLLVDLYNCVQGYNNIFAIGDTALMISKEYPKGHPQVVQPAIQLNIFLQPECTGLNVIGYIGFGQTQTGICRIRIRIVY
;
A
#
# COMPACT_ATOMS: atom_id res chain seq x y z
N MET A 1 23.47 13.32 0.66
CA MET A 1 22.21 13.15 1.43
C MET A 1 21.53 11.87 0.94
N THR A 2 21.12 10.98 1.85
CA THR A 2 20.48 9.69 1.50
C THR A 2 19.02 9.70 1.95
N PHE A 3 18.11 9.27 1.08
CA PHE A 3 16.70 9.01 1.37
C PHE A 3 16.47 7.51 1.27
N VAL A 4 15.92 6.91 2.32
CA VAL A 4 15.57 5.49 2.33
C VAL A 4 14.07 5.35 2.42
N ILE A 5 13.48 4.67 1.43
CA ILE A 5 12.06 4.32 1.37
C ILE A 5 11.94 2.84 1.73
N VAL A 6 11.17 2.53 2.76
CA VAL A 6 10.95 1.15 3.22
C VAL A 6 9.56 0.69 2.77
N GLY A 7 9.52 -0.24 1.84
CA GLY A 7 8.30 -0.82 1.25
C GLY A 7 8.20 -0.62 -0.26
N GLY A 8 8.36 -1.70 -1.02
CA GLY A 8 8.30 -1.74 -2.49
C GLY A 8 6.89 -1.95 -3.06
N GLY A 9 5.85 -1.56 -2.33
CA GLY A 9 4.48 -1.46 -2.81
C GLY A 9 4.24 -0.21 -3.64
N ALA A 10 2.99 0.03 -4.08
CA ALA A 10 2.62 1.16 -4.93
C ALA A 10 3.10 2.51 -4.36
N THR A 11 2.82 2.77 -3.09
CA THR A 11 3.21 4.03 -2.43
C THR A 11 4.72 4.26 -2.42
N GLY A 12 5.52 3.22 -2.11
CA GLY A 12 6.98 3.35 -2.09
C GLY A 12 7.56 3.63 -3.47
N ILE A 13 7.00 3.02 -4.50
CA ILE A 13 7.38 3.25 -5.90
C ILE A 13 7.05 4.66 -6.34
N GLU A 14 5.83 5.13 -6.07
CA GLU A 14 5.39 6.49 -6.39
C GLU A 14 6.28 7.53 -5.69
N LEU A 15 6.56 7.34 -4.41
CA LEU A 15 7.42 8.22 -3.65
C LEU A 15 8.88 8.22 -4.17
N SER A 16 9.41 7.03 -4.49
CA SER A 16 10.75 6.89 -5.05
C SER A 16 10.86 7.59 -6.40
N GLY A 17 9.84 7.42 -7.26
CA GLY A 17 9.77 8.11 -8.55
C GLY A 17 9.68 9.63 -8.40
N ALA A 18 8.83 10.12 -7.50
CA ALA A 18 8.67 11.54 -7.24
C ALA A 18 9.98 12.18 -6.72
N LEU A 19 10.67 11.53 -5.78
CA LEU A 19 11.97 11.99 -5.29
C LEU A 19 13.04 12.00 -6.40
N ALA A 20 13.04 11.00 -7.28
CA ALA A 20 13.96 10.94 -8.40
C ALA A 20 13.69 12.06 -9.43
N GLU A 21 12.44 12.38 -9.70
CA GLU A 21 12.06 13.52 -10.55
C GLU A 21 12.41 14.85 -9.90
N MET A 22 12.17 15.01 -8.60
CA MET A 22 12.61 16.19 -7.85
C MET A 22 14.13 16.38 -7.92
N LYS A 23 14.91 15.31 -7.68
CA LYS A 23 16.37 15.31 -7.80
C LYS A 23 16.83 15.81 -9.16
N LYS A 24 16.14 15.41 -10.22
CA LYS A 24 16.55 15.69 -11.60
C LYS A 24 16.08 17.06 -12.11
N PHE A 25 14.86 17.48 -11.78
CA PHE A 25 14.22 18.61 -12.44
C PHE A 25 13.93 19.82 -11.55
N VAL A 26 13.74 19.60 -10.24
CA VAL A 26 13.30 20.67 -9.33
C VAL A 26 14.46 21.16 -8.47
N LEU A 27 15.09 20.26 -7.70
CA LEU A 27 16.12 20.65 -6.74
C LEU A 27 17.33 21.37 -7.36
N PRO A 28 17.81 21.05 -8.59
CA PRO A 28 18.90 21.82 -9.19
C PRO A 28 18.56 23.27 -9.49
N GLN A 29 17.27 23.58 -9.67
CA GLN A 29 16.82 24.95 -9.91
C GLN A 29 16.72 25.75 -8.62
N ASP A 30 16.21 25.10 -7.55
CA ASP A 30 15.99 25.74 -6.26
C ASP A 30 17.29 25.81 -5.43
N TYR A 31 18.21 24.87 -5.65
CA TYR A 31 19.46 24.72 -4.90
C TYR A 31 20.65 24.49 -5.84
N PRO A 32 21.04 25.49 -6.65
CA PRO A 32 22.08 25.37 -7.67
C PRO A 32 23.47 25.06 -7.11
N ASP A 33 23.70 25.40 -5.84
CA ASP A 33 24.98 25.18 -5.15
C ASP A 33 25.13 23.75 -4.60
N LEU A 34 24.08 22.92 -4.64
CA LEU A 34 24.14 21.55 -4.15
C LEU A 34 24.45 20.57 -5.28
N ASP A 35 25.43 19.70 -5.05
CA ASP A 35 25.71 18.58 -5.96
C ASP A 35 24.66 17.48 -5.79
N MET A 36 23.72 17.42 -6.74
CA MET A 36 22.65 16.41 -6.73
C MET A 36 23.16 14.98 -6.96
N ASN A 37 24.38 14.78 -7.44
CA ASN A 37 24.98 13.44 -7.56
C ASN A 37 25.25 12.82 -6.17
N LEU A 38 25.41 13.64 -5.14
CA LEU A 38 25.54 13.18 -3.76
C LEU A 38 24.22 12.79 -3.09
N MET A 39 23.10 13.03 -3.76
CA MET A 39 21.78 12.61 -3.28
C MET A 39 21.51 11.18 -3.73
N ARG A 40 21.38 10.26 -2.76
CA ARG A 40 21.01 8.87 -2.99
C ARG A 40 19.53 8.66 -2.63
N ILE A 41 18.84 7.85 -3.43
CA ILE A 41 17.46 7.41 -3.18
C ILE A 41 17.49 5.90 -3.19
N ILE A 42 17.12 5.26 -2.08
CA ILE A 42 17.21 3.82 -1.88
C ILE A 42 15.83 3.30 -1.53
N LEU A 43 15.32 2.34 -2.31
CA LEU A 43 14.06 1.63 -2.04
C LEU A 43 14.37 0.22 -1.52
N VAL A 44 13.95 -0.06 -0.28
CA VAL A 44 14.17 -1.34 0.40
C VAL A 44 12.87 -2.10 0.52
N ASP A 45 12.84 -3.38 0.16
CA ASP A 45 11.68 -4.27 0.35
C ASP A 45 12.08 -5.68 0.80
N GLY A 46 11.29 -6.25 1.72
CA GLY A 46 11.44 -7.62 2.20
C GLY A 46 11.04 -8.68 1.18
N ALA A 47 10.22 -8.34 0.18
CA ALA A 47 9.84 -9.24 -0.89
C ALA A 47 10.97 -9.38 -1.94
N PRO A 48 11.00 -10.49 -2.70
CA PRO A 48 12.04 -10.71 -3.72
C PRO A 48 11.90 -9.80 -4.95
N ARG A 49 10.79 -9.09 -5.09
CA ARG A 49 10.54 -8.14 -6.19
C ARG A 49 9.59 -7.03 -5.75
N LEU A 50 9.70 -5.89 -6.38
CA LEU A 50 8.77 -4.77 -6.20
C LEU A 50 7.37 -5.18 -6.67
N LEU A 51 6.33 -4.54 -6.15
CA LEU A 51 4.93 -4.84 -6.50
C LEU A 51 4.61 -6.34 -6.44
N SER A 52 5.03 -7.03 -5.40
CA SER A 52 4.92 -8.51 -5.28
C SER A 52 3.48 -9.03 -5.44
N ALA A 53 2.47 -8.19 -5.23
CA ALA A 53 1.05 -8.50 -5.44
C ALA A 53 0.59 -8.36 -6.92
N PHE A 54 1.43 -7.86 -7.82
CA PHE A 54 1.14 -7.64 -9.23
C PHE A 54 1.86 -8.65 -10.13
N SER A 55 1.68 -8.52 -11.45
CA SER A 55 2.35 -9.38 -12.42
C SER A 55 3.88 -9.21 -12.39
N GLU A 56 4.63 -10.22 -12.78
CA GLU A 56 6.09 -10.14 -12.91
C GLU A 56 6.50 -9.06 -13.90
N LYS A 57 5.78 -8.99 -15.03
CA LYS A 57 6.00 -7.96 -16.04
C LYS A 57 5.89 -6.54 -15.46
N SER A 58 4.85 -6.25 -14.68
CA SER A 58 4.69 -4.95 -14.03
C SER A 58 5.82 -4.66 -13.05
N SER A 59 6.26 -5.68 -12.31
CA SER A 59 7.37 -5.59 -11.37
C SER A 59 8.68 -5.22 -12.06
N GLU A 60 8.99 -5.89 -13.18
CA GLU A 60 10.19 -5.62 -13.99
C GLU A 60 10.15 -4.22 -14.65
N GLU A 61 9.00 -3.83 -15.22
CA GLU A 61 8.84 -2.51 -15.83
C GLU A 61 9.08 -1.39 -14.82
N VAL A 62 8.54 -1.52 -13.60
CA VAL A 62 8.72 -0.55 -12.53
C VAL A 62 10.17 -0.51 -12.02
N ALA A 63 10.78 -1.66 -11.80
CA ALA A 63 12.17 -1.73 -11.39
C ALA A 63 13.09 -1.05 -12.41
N ASN A 64 12.91 -1.35 -13.70
CA ASN A 64 13.66 -0.73 -14.79
C ASN A 64 13.43 0.79 -14.86
N TYR A 65 12.19 1.25 -14.61
CA TYR A 65 11.87 2.67 -14.59
C TYR A 65 12.61 3.41 -13.47
N LEU A 66 12.64 2.84 -12.27
CA LEU A 66 13.32 3.43 -11.12
C LEU A 66 14.85 3.40 -11.27
N LEU A 67 15.42 2.28 -11.72
CA LEU A 67 16.86 2.15 -11.98
C LEU A 67 17.37 3.18 -13.00
N LYS A 68 16.62 3.44 -14.08
CA LYS A 68 16.95 4.48 -15.08
C LYS A 68 16.92 5.91 -14.51
N ARG A 69 16.43 6.08 -13.28
CA ARG A 69 16.33 7.35 -12.55
C ARG A 69 17.26 7.41 -11.35
N ASP A 70 18.28 6.55 -11.33
CA ASP A 70 19.28 6.46 -10.26
C ASP A 70 18.67 6.16 -8.87
N VAL A 71 17.55 5.43 -8.83
CA VAL A 71 17.02 4.85 -7.59
C VAL A 71 17.69 3.50 -7.37
N GLU A 72 18.33 3.34 -6.21
CA GLU A 72 18.89 2.08 -5.78
C GLU A 72 17.76 1.17 -5.24
N ILE A 73 17.72 -0.10 -5.66
CA ILE A 73 16.69 -1.05 -5.25
C ILE A 73 17.35 -2.20 -4.50
N ILE A 74 16.89 -2.44 -3.26
CA ILE A 74 17.33 -3.53 -2.41
C ILE A 74 16.11 -4.38 -2.06
N THR A 75 16.06 -5.61 -2.56
CA THR A 75 14.97 -6.57 -2.34
C THR A 75 15.43 -7.77 -1.54
N SER A 76 14.50 -8.58 -1.02
CA SER A 76 14.76 -9.77 -0.20
C SER A 76 15.45 -9.48 1.14
N VAL A 77 15.42 -8.23 1.60
CA VAL A 77 15.96 -7.81 2.90
C VAL A 77 14.94 -6.98 3.67
N GLN A 78 14.83 -7.20 4.96
CA GLN A 78 13.96 -6.46 5.85
C GLN A 78 14.76 -5.47 6.69
N VAL A 79 14.18 -4.34 7.03
CA VAL A 79 14.75 -3.44 8.03
C VAL A 79 14.48 -4.07 9.40
N THR A 80 15.54 -4.30 10.16
CA THR A 80 15.48 -4.90 11.50
C THR A 80 15.61 -3.88 12.62
N ASN A 81 16.35 -2.78 12.37
CA ASN A 81 16.52 -1.69 13.33
C ASN A 81 16.79 -0.37 12.61
N TYR A 82 16.46 0.74 13.27
CA TYR A 82 16.86 2.08 12.88
C TYR A 82 17.16 2.89 14.14
N GLU A 83 18.40 3.27 14.32
CA GLU A 83 18.85 4.00 15.49
C GLU A 83 19.98 4.97 15.11
N ASN A 84 19.89 6.20 15.64
CA ASN A 84 20.92 7.24 15.49
C ASN A 84 21.38 7.49 14.03
N GLY A 85 20.43 7.42 13.06
CA GLY A 85 20.76 7.65 11.66
C GLY A 85 21.30 6.43 10.92
N THR A 86 21.41 5.27 11.59
CA THR A 86 21.86 4.00 11.02
C THR A 86 20.69 3.02 10.93
N MET A 87 20.39 2.60 9.72
CA MET A 87 19.41 1.55 9.45
C MET A 87 20.12 0.22 9.27
N THR A 88 19.69 -0.81 10.02
CA THR A 88 20.23 -2.17 9.93
C THR A 88 19.26 -3.05 9.15
N LEU A 89 19.78 -3.84 8.22
CA LEU A 89 19.04 -4.77 7.39
C LEU A 89 19.21 -6.22 7.89
N SER A 90 18.33 -7.11 7.45
CA SER A 90 18.30 -8.52 7.89
C SER A 90 19.51 -9.35 7.45
N ASP A 91 20.28 -8.87 6.49
CA ASP A 91 21.56 -9.44 6.05
C ASP A 91 22.77 -8.87 6.80
N ASN A 92 22.52 -8.08 7.88
CA ASN A 92 23.49 -7.35 8.69
C ASN A 92 24.20 -6.18 7.95
N SER A 93 23.80 -5.84 6.75
CA SER A 93 24.27 -4.60 6.11
C SER A 93 23.62 -3.38 6.76
N THR A 94 24.23 -2.22 6.60
CA THR A 94 23.76 -0.95 7.18
C THR A 94 23.67 0.16 6.13
N LEU A 95 22.70 1.05 6.32
CA LEU A 95 22.52 2.26 5.53
C LEU A 95 22.52 3.48 6.45
N GLU A 96 23.41 4.43 6.17
CA GLU A 96 23.44 5.71 6.86
C GLU A 96 22.46 6.68 6.22
N THR A 97 21.47 7.10 7.00
CA THR A 97 20.44 8.03 6.55
C THR A 97 19.73 8.73 7.70
N MET A 98 19.44 10.02 7.53
CA MET A 98 18.56 10.78 8.41
C MET A 98 17.12 10.91 7.85
N ASN A 99 16.88 10.44 6.62
CA ASN A 99 15.61 10.59 5.94
C ASN A 99 15.03 9.20 5.62
N VAL A 100 14.13 8.73 6.47
CA VAL A 100 13.46 7.44 6.34
C VAL A 100 11.97 7.67 6.08
N PHE A 101 11.46 7.07 5.00
CA PHE A 101 10.04 7.00 4.69
C PHE A 101 9.56 5.56 4.87
N TRP A 102 8.84 5.31 5.95
CA TRP A 102 8.30 4.00 6.21
C TRP A 102 6.90 3.87 5.61
N VAL A 103 6.78 3.17 4.50
CA VAL A 103 5.52 2.94 3.76
C VAL A 103 5.17 1.45 3.65
N ALA A 104 5.87 0.61 4.41
CA ALA A 104 5.61 -0.83 4.49
C ALA A 104 4.61 -1.16 5.60
N GLY A 105 3.91 -2.29 5.44
CA GLY A 105 3.16 -2.92 6.53
C GLY A 105 1.83 -2.24 6.87
N VAL A 106 1.05 -1.84 5.86
CA VAL A 106 -0.34 -1.41 6.07
C VAL A 106 -1.16 -2.58 6.64
N ARG A 107 -1.85 -2.33 7.75
CA ARG A 107 -2.75 -3.29 8.40
C ARG A 107 -4.11 -2.64 8.63
N ALA A 108 -5.17 -3.42 8.49
CA ALA A 108 -6.50 -2.97 8.85
C ALA A 108 -6.65 -2.88 10.38
N ASN A 109 -7.46 -1.94 10.85
CA ASN A 109 -7.80 -1.85 12.26
C ASN A 109 -8.75 -2.97 12.65
N SER A 110 -8.58 -3.50 13.87
CA SER A 110 -9.52 -4.45 14.45
C SER A 110 -10.83 -3.75 14.77
N ILE A 111 -11.93 -4.45 14.56
CA ILE A 111 -13.28 -3.98 14.86
C ILE A 111 -13.80 -4.82 16.01
N GLU A 112 -14.17 -4.15 17.10
CA GLU A 112 -14.72 -4.82 18.27
C GLU A 112 -16.05 -5.53 17.95
N GLY A 113 -16.24 -6.71 18.50
CA GLY A 113 -17.45 -7.52 18.33
C GLY A 113 -17.43 -8.47 17.13
N LEU A 114 -16.35 -8.47 16.33
CA LEU A 114 -16.17 -9.48 15.30
C LEU A 114 -15.31 -10.66 15.79
N ALA A 115 -15.68 -11.86 15.34
CA ALA A 115 -14.95 -13.08 15.65
C ALA A 115 -13.55 -13.04 15.03
N LYS A 116 -12.55 -13.63 15.74
CA LYS A 116 -11.16 -13.67 15.26
C LYS A 116 -11.02 -14.40 13.93
N GLU A 117 -11.86 -15.37 13.67
CA GLU A 117 -11.91 -16.20 12.48
C GLU A 117 -12.34 -15.43 11.23
N ALA A 118 -12.97 -14.26 11.40
CA ALA A 118 -13.31 -13.35 10.31
C ALA A 118 -12.10 -12.59 9.76
N TYR A 119 -10.94 -12.65 10.43
CA TYR A 119 -9.75 -11.91 10.03
C TYR A 119 -8.72 -12.82 9.36
N GLY A 120 -8.15 -12.30 8.27
CA GLY A 120 -7.03 -12.90 7.55
C GLY A 120 -5.75 -12.07 7.67
N PRO A 121 -4.77 -12.33 6.80
CA PRO A 121 -3.51 -11.59 6.75
C PRO A 121 -3.71 -10.06 6.70
N GLY A 122 -2.84 -9.33 7.39
CA GLY A 122 -2.94 -7.87 7.49
C GLY A 122 -4.12 -7.37 8.33
N ASN A 123 -4.72 -8.24 9.16
CA ASN A 123 -5.91 -7.94 9.95
C ASN A 123 -7.13 -7.51 9.09
N ARG A 124 -7.16 -7.97 7.84
CA ARG A 124 -8.24 -7.69 6.89
C ARG A 124 -9.37 -8.69 7.10
N LEU A 125 -10.61 -8.24 6.91
CA LEU A 125 -11.80 -9.07 7.01
C LEU A 125 -11.94 -9.96 5.78
N LEU A 126 -12.05 -11.27 6.00
CA LEU A 126 -12.33 -12.24 4.95
C LEU A 126 -13.75 -12.01 4.42
N VAL A 127 -13.87 -11.80 3.13
CA VAL A 127 -15.16 -11.57 2.46
C VAL A 127 -15.39 -12.53 1.30
N ASP A 128 -16.65 -12.80 1.02
CA ASP A 128 -17.08 -13.51 -0.18
C ASP A 128 -17.10 -12.58 -1.42
N LEU A 129 -17.58 -13.12 -2.56
CA LEU A 129 -17.68 -12.36 -3.81
C LEU A 129 -18.70 -11.21 -3.77
N TYR A 130 -19.53 -11.15 -2.75
CA TYR A 130 -20.51 -10.09 -2.51
C TYR A 130 -20.08 -9.13 -1.40
N ASN A 131 -18.82 -9.19 -0.97
CA ASN A 131 -18.25 -8.40 0.12
C ASN A 131 -18.83 -8.70 1.50
N CYS A 132 -19.61 -9.77 1.67
CA CYS A 132 -20.13 -10.20 2.95
C CYS A 132 -19.00 -10.80 3.79
N VAL A 133 -18.89 -10.37 5.06
CA VAL A 133 -17.85 -10.84 5.98
C VAL A 133 -18.14 -12.29 6.38
N GLN A 134 -17.13 -13.14 6.30
CA GLN A 134 -17.24 -14.55 6.60
C GLN A 134 -17.77 -14.78 8.03
N GLY A 135 -18.82 -15.61 8.13
CA GLY A 135 -19.52 -15.90 9.38
C GLY A 135 -20.64 -14.91 9.73
N TYR A 136 -20.91 -13.93 8.86
CA TYR A 136 -21.98 -12.94 9.02
C TYR A 136 -22.85 -12.90 7.75
N ASN A 137 -24.10 -12.45 7.90
CA ASN A 137 -25.03 -12.28 6.78
C ASN A 137 -25.50 -10.83 6.58
N ASN A 138 -25.05 -9.92 7.46
CA ASN A 138 -25.46 -8.53 7.51
C ASN A 138 -24.30 -7.56 7.72
N ILE A 139 -23.06 -8.05 7.62
CA ILE A 139 -21.83 -7.24 7.75
C ILE A 139 -21.04 -7.36 6.45
N PHE A 140 -20.68 -6.22 5.88
CA PHE A 140 -19.96 -6.12 4.62
C PHE A 140 -18.68 -5.32 4.83
N ALA A 141 -17.59 -5.74 4.19
CA ALA A 141 -16.34 -5.00 4.20
C ALA A 141 -15.88 -4.71 2.77
N ILE A 142 -15.38 -3.49 2.55
CA ILE A 142 -14.90 -3.01 1.25
C ILE A 142 -13.57 -2.27 1.40
N GLY A 143 -12.86 -2.10 0.30
CA GLY A 143 -11.57 -1.37 0.27
C GLY A 143 -10.47 -2.14 0.98
N ASP A 144 -9.53 -1.41 1.57
CA ASP A 144 -8.31 -1.97 2.16
C ASP A 144 -8.56 -2.88 3.36
N THR A 145 -9.73 -2.75 4.01
CA THR A 145 -10.12 -3.60 5.14
C THR A 145 -10.66 -4.96 4.71
N ALA A 146 -11.06 -5.13 3.45
CA ALA A 146 -11.60 -6.37 2.91
C ALA A 146 -10.51 -7.25 2.31
N LEU A 147 -10.57 -8.56 2.56
CA LEU A 147 -9.72 -9.58 1.96
C LEU A 147 -10.59 -10.53 1.16
N MET A 148 -10.79 -10.21 -0.12
CA MET A 148 -11.46 -11.09 -1.07
C MET A 148 -10.42 -11.98 -1.74
N ILE A 149 -10.55 -13.30 -1.56
CA ILE A 149 -9.69 -14.30 -2.19
C ILE A 149 -10.40 -14.84 -3.42
N SER A 150 -9.73 -14.86 -4.57
CA SER A 150 -10.24 -15.41 -5.81
C SER A 150 -9.20 -16.33 -6.47
N LYS A 151 -9.59 -17.03 -7.56
CA LYS A 151 -8.63 -17.84 -8.33
C LYS A 151 -7.49 -17.02 -8.92
N GLU A 152 -7.77 -15.77 -9.32
CA GLU A 152 -6.79 -14.84 -9.87
C GLU A 152 -5.92 -14.21 -8.78
N TYR A 153 -6.48 -14.04 -7.59
CA TYR A 153 -5.79 -13.44 -6.43
C TYR A 153 -5.85 -14.37 -5.21
N PRO A 154 -5.09 -15.48 -5.21
CA PRO A 154 -5.13 -16.48 -4.14
C PRO A 154 -4.61 -15.97 -2.78
N LYS A 155 -3.88 -14.85 -2.78
CA LYS A 155 -3.43 -14.13 -1.58
C LYS A 155 -4.32 -12.93 -1.23
N GLY A 156 -5.46 -12.78 -1.93
CA GLY A 156 -6.38 -11.64 -1.83
C GLY A 156 -6.02 -10.49 -2.77
N HIS A 157 -7.03 -9.70 -3.10
CA HIS A 157 -6.87 -8.50 -3.93
C HIS A 157 -5.88 -7.51 -3.30
N PRO A 158 -5.05 -6.82 -4.11
CA PRO A 158 -4.14 -5.80 -3.62
C PRO A 158 -4.90 -4.61 -3.03
N GLN A 159 -4.28 -3.95 -2.06
CA GLN A 159 -4.81 -2.75 -1.40
C GLN A 159 -4.53 -1.52 -2.28
N VAL A 160 -5.35 -1.33 -3.30
CA VAL A 160 -5.27 -0.20 -4.24
C VAL A 160 -6.67 0.29 -4.60
N VAL A 161 -6.75 1.47 -5.18
CA VAL A 161 -8.02 2.19 -5.44
C VAL A 161 -8.98 1.41 -6.34
N GLN A 162 -8.49 0.73 -7.39
CA GLN A 162 -9.35 0.03 -8.35
C GLN A 162 -10.20 -1.08 -7.71
N PRO A 163 -9.65 -2.05 -6.96
CA PRO A 163 -10.45 -3.00 -6.22
C PRO A 163 -11.45 -2.34 -5.26
N ALA A 164 -11.03 -1.28 -4.55
CA ALA A 164 -11.91 -0.58 -3.63
C ALA A 164 -13.14 0.04 -4.33
N ILE A 165 -12.94 0.65 -5.52
CA ILE A 165 -14.04 1.19 -6.33
C ILE A 165 -14.94 0.06 -6.86
N GLN A 166 -14.37 -1.02 -7.38
CA GLN A 166 -15.13 -2.14 -7.92
C GLN A 166 -15.98 -2.81 -6.84
N LEU A 167 -15.42 -3.06 -5.67
CA LEU A 167 -16.14 -3.63 -4.53
C LEU A 167 -17.32 -2.75 -4.09
N ASN A 168 -17.18 -1.42 -4.18
CA ASN A 168 -18.24 -0.47 -3.85
C ASN A 168 -19.40 -0.50 -4.85
N ILE A 169 -19.15 -0.70 -6.14
CA ILE A 169 -20.20 -0.74 -7.19
C ILE A 169 -21.14 -1.91 -6.97
N PHE A 170 -20.66 -3.05 -6.50
CA PHE A 170 -21.47 -4.25 -6.25
C PHE A 170 -22.44 -4.11 -5.07
N LEU A 171 -22.21 -3.17 -4.15
CA LEU A 171 -23.08 -2.96 -2.99
C LEU A 171 -24.25 -1.99 -3.25
N GLN A 172 -24.30 -1.33 -4.40
CA GLN A 172 -25.25 -0.23 -4.64
C GLN A 172 -26.75 -0.55 -4.83
N PRO A 173 -27.20 -1.71 -5.35
CA PRO A 173 -28.63 -1.81 -5.71
C PRO A 173 -29.59 -2.21 -4.60
N GLU A 174 -29.17 -2.88 -3.52
CA GLU A 174 -30.11 -3.55 -2.60
C GLU A 174 -29.87 -3.32 -1.09
N CYS A 175 -29.02 -2.40 -0.70
CA CYS A 175 -28.52 -2.30 0.68
C CYS A 175 -29.30 -1.28 1.54
N THR A 176 -30.60 -1.44 1.73
CA THR A 176 -31.33 -0.73 2.80
C THR A 176 -31.17 -1.50 4.13
N GLY A 177 -30.45 -0.93 5.09
CA GLY A 177 -30.32 -1.47 6.45
C GLY A 177 -29.07 -2.30 6.75
N LEU A 178 -28.06 -2.32 5.87
CA LEU A 178 -26.83 -3.06 6.07
C LEU A 178 -25.74 -2.28 6.83
N ASN A 179 -24.93 -2.98 7.62
CA ASN A 179 -23.75 -2.41 8.26
C ASN A 179 -22.52 -2.59 7.34
N VAL A 180 -22.08 -1.51 6.72
CA VAL A 180 -20.90 -1.51 5.86
C VAL A 180 -19.70 -0.99 6.64
N ILE A 181 -18.63 -1.76 6.64
CA ILE A 181 -17.35 -1.42 7.26
C ILE A 181 -16.34 -1.23 6.13
N GLY A 182 -15.75 -0.04 6.01
CA GLY A 182 -14.72 0.19 5.01
C GLY A 182 -14.27 1.64 4.90
N TYR A 183 -13.11 1.83 4.31
CA TYR A 183 -12.58 3.14 3.94
C TYR A 183 -13.07 3.46 2.51
N ILE A 184 -13.78 4.58 2.35
CA ILE A 184 -14.15 5.11 1.04
C ILE A 184 -13.14 6.20 0.70
N GLY A 185 -12.25 5.91 -0.24
CA GLY A 185 -11.52 6.96 -0.94
C GLY A 185 -12.50 7.87 -1.70
N PHE A 186 -12.28 9.18 -1.68
CA PHE A 186 -13.14 10.17 -2.31
C PHE A 186 -13.44 9.83 -3.79
N GLY A 187 -14.71 9.52 -4.07
CA GLY A 187 -15.27 9.44 -5.41
C GLY A 187 -16.68 10.01 -5.39
N GLN A 188 -16.93 11.09 -6.13
CA GLN A 188 -18.28 11.65 -6.31
C GLN A 188 -19.14 10.62 -7.04
N THR A 189 -20.18 10.12 -6.39
CA THR A 189 -21.27 9.38 -7.06
C THR A 189 -22.36 10.35 -7.44
N GLN A 190 -22.59 10.55 -8.74
CA GLN A 190 -23.85 11.08 -9.25
C GLN A 190 -24.93 10.00 -9.08
N THR A 191 -26.06 10.44 -8.49
CA THR A 191 -27.37 9.79 -8.40
C THR A 191 -27.60 8.71 -7.34
N GLY A 192 -28.46 9.05 -6.40
CA GLY A 192 -29.19 8.11 -5.55
C GLY A 192 -28.74 8.06 -4.08
N ILE A 193 -29.50 8.67 -3.19
CA ILE A 193 -29.25 8.66 -1.74
C ILE A 193 -29.62 7.26 -1.22
N CYS A 194 -28.64 6.35 -1.17
CA CYS A 194 -28.73 5.19 -0.29
C CYS A 194 -28.21 5.65 1.10
N ARG A 195 -29.06 5.61 2.13
CA ARG A 195 -28.65 5.88 3.51
C ARG A 195 -27.84 4.66 4.02
N ILE A 196 -26.59 4.58 3.62
CA ILE A 196 -25.62 3.64 4.19
C ILE A 196 -25.12 4.25 5.48
N ARG A 197 -25.38 3.62 6.62
CA ARG A 197 -24.77 4.03 7.89
C ARG A 197 -23.33 3.50 7.89
N ILE A 198 -22.40 4.28 7.34
CA ILE A 198 -20.98 3.95 7.30
C ILE A 198 -20.41 4.29 8.68
N ARG A 199 -19.96 3.29 9.41
CA ARG A 199 -19.12 3.50 10.58
C ARG A 199 -17.67 3.50 10.11
N ILE A 200 -17.13 4.70 9.84
CA ILE A 200 -15.71 4.87 9.53
C ILE A 200 -14.96 4.72 10.87
N VAL A 201 -14.11 3.72 10.97
CA VAL A 201 -13.15 3.58 12.07
C VAL A 201 -11.81 4.05 11.52
N TYR A 202 -11.35 5.20 12.01
CA TYR A 202 -10.02 5.74 11.71
C TYR A 202 -8.94 5.04 12.53
#